data_3b84aca4034bd44003d29886c75bc8db
#
_entry.id   3b84aca4034bd44003d29886c75bc8db
#
_cell.length_a   1.000
_cell.length_b   1.000
_cell.length_c   1.000
_cell.angle_alpha   90.00
_cell.angle_beta   90.00
_cell.angle_gamma   90.00
#
_symmetry.space_group_name_H-M   'P 1'
#
loop_
_entity.id
_entity.type
_entity.pdbx_description
1 polymer ?
#
loop_
_entity_poly.entity_id
_entity_poly.type
_entity_poly.pdbx_seq_one_letter_code
_entity_poly.pdbx_strand_id
1 'polypeptide(L)'
;MKHFNRTITVLVFIFLYIPMIVLAVASFNTGTDIASFKGFTLRQYANLFRDGTLLTLLRNSVIIALLATLISTVVGTMAAVGIHSMKGRLRSAVMTITNIPMTNPDIVTGVALALLFAFAGTVLKTNSVLGFWTLLIAHITFDLPYVILNVMPKLQQMDKDLVEAALDLGCTPFQSFTKVVIHEIMPGIISGALMAFTMSLDDFVISYFVTGSSFITLPVEIYNYTKKPIQPKIYALFTLMFIVILVLMVVMNLLQAKSEKNRQQPRRARV
;
A
#
# COMPACT_ATOMS: atom_id res chain seq x y z
N MET A 1 23.55 30.73 -3.11
CA MET A 1 23.24 29.35 -2.69
C MET A 1 21.75 29.03 -2.72
N LYS A 2 20.82 29.83 -2.16
CA LYS A 2 19.37 29.50 -2.15
C LYS A 2 18.75 29.36 -3.55
N HIS A 3 19.09 30.22 -4.51
CA HIS A 3 18.56 30.13 -5.89
C HIS A 3 19.12 28.92 -6.64
N PHE A 4 20.41 28.62 -6.48
CA PHE A 4 21.06 27.46 -7.08
C PHE A 4 20.39 26.14 -6.61
N ASN A 5 20.21 25.97 -5.30
CA ASN A 5 19.53 24.78 -4.75
C ASN A 5 18.09 24.66 -5.26
N ARG A 6 17.34 25.78 -5.35
CA ARG A 6 15.98 25.80 -5.88
C ARG A 6 15.95 25.37 -7.34
N THR A 7 16.89 25.87 -8.16
CA THR A 7 16.96 25.50 -9.59
C THR A 7 17.26 24.00 -9.75
N ILE A 8 18.22 23.47 -9.00
CA ILE A 8 18.52 22.01 -9.03
C ILE A 8 17.29 21.21 -8.61
N THR A 9 16.63 21.59 -7.53
CA THR A 9 15.40 20.88 -7.07
C THR A 9 14.34 20.87 -8.16
N VAL A 10 14.07 22.02 -8.80
CA VAL A 10 13.09 22.11 -9.89
C VAL A 10 13.47 21.23 -11.08
N LEU A 11 14.77 21.24 -11.48
CA LEU A 11 15.25 20.41 -12.58
C LEU A 11 15.10 18.91 -12.27
N VAL A 12 15.41 18.49 -11.05
CA VAL A 12 15.20 17.09 -10.62
C VAL A 12 13.74 16.70 -10.67
N PHE A 13 12.84 17.57 -10.16
CA PHE A 13 11.41 17.27 -10.24
C PHE A 13 10.90 17.21 -11.69
N ILE A 14 11.31 18.15 -12.54
CA ILE A 14 10.96 18.12 -13.97
C ILE A 14 11.43 16.79 -14.58
N PHE A 15 12.67 16.40 -14.37
CA PHE A 15 13.23 15.15 -14.91
C PHE A 15 12.45 13.91 -14.44
N LEU A 16 12.06 13.86 -13.16
CA LEU A 16 11.29 12.75 -12.60
C LEU A 16 9.85 12.67 -13.17
N TYR A 17 9.22 13.82 -13.42
CA TYR A 17 7.83 13.84 -13.88
C TYR A 17 7.65 13.90 -15.40
N ILE A 18 8.71 14.21 -16.18
CA ILE A 18 8.63 14.22 -17.66
C ILE A 18 8.03 12.93 -18.23
N PRO A 19 8.46 11.71 -17.84
CA PRO A 19 7.85 10.49 -18.40
C PRO A 19 6.35 10.40 -18.15
N MET A 20 5.89 10.80 -16.95
CA MET A 20 4.47 10.80 -16.60
C MET A 20 3.67 11.84 -17.41
N ILE A 21 4.27 13.04 -17.63
CA ILE A 21 3.67 14.08 -18.44
C ILE A 21 3.56 13.63 -19.91
N VAL A 22 4.59 12.98 -20.43
CA VAL A 22 4.58 12.44 -21.80
C VAL A 22 3.46 11.41 -21.97
N LEU A 23 3.30 10.46 -21.02
CA LEU A 23 2.20 9.51 -21.04
C LEU A 23 0.84 10.19 -20.93
N ALA A 24 0.71 11.21 -20.08
CA ALA A 24 -0.52 12.00 -19.95
C ALA A 24 -0.87 12.72 -21.25
N VAL A 25 0.11 13.33 -21.93
CA VAL A 25 -0.12 13.98 -23.25
C VAL A 25 -0.48 12.93 -24.29
N ALA A 26 0.23 11.78 -24.33
CA ALA A 26 -0.06 10.70 -25.26
C ALA A 26 -1.46 10.11 -25.09
N SER A 27 -2.01 10.13 -23.86
CA SER A 27 -3.37 9.65 -23.58
C SER A 27 -4.47 10.44 -24.28
N PHE A 28 -4.19 11.69 -24.62
CA PHE A 28 -5.11 12.58 -25.39
C PHE A 28 -4.82 12.58 -26.89
N ASN A 29 -3.83 11.80 -27.37
CA ASN A 29 -3.47 11.78 -28.78
C ASN A 29 -4.46 10.93 -29.59
N THR A 30 -4.84 11.41 -30.78
CA THR A 30 -5.61 10.64 -31.78
C THR A 30 -4.79 9.59 -32.49
N GLY A 31 -3.45 9.76 -32.52
CA GLY A 31 -2.51 8.80 -33.11
C GLY A 31 -2.18 7.65 -32.19
N THR A 32 -1.59 6.59 -32.75
CA THR A 32 -1.08 5.44 -32.01
C THR A 32 0.38 5.60 -31.56
N ASP A 33 1.07 6.56 -32.13
CA ASP A 33 2.49 6.83 -31.89
C ASP A 33 2.65 7.93 -30.83
N ILE A 34 3.49 7.66 -29.81
CA ILE A 34 3.83 8.62 -28.74
C ILE A 34 4.63 9.80 -29.29
N ALA A 35 5.48 9.56 -30.31
CA ALA A 35 6.41 10.54 -30.85
C ALA A 35 5.71 11.64 -31.68
N SER A 36 4.49 11.40 -32.18
CA SER A 36 3.75 12.34 -33.00
C SER A 36 2.37 12.67 -32.44
N PHE A 37 2.18 13.90 -32.00
CA PHE A 37 0.87 14.38 -31.56
C PHE A 37 0.04 14.79 -32.80
N LYS A 38 -1.00 14.00 -33.12
CA LYS A 38 -1.85 14.21 -34.32
C LYS A 38 -3.13 14.98 -34.05
N GLY A 39 -3.50 15.15 -32.78
CA GLY A 39 -4.70 15.88 -32.39
C GLY A 39 -5.22 15.45 -31.02
N PHE A 40 -6.08 16.29 -30.43
CA PHE A 40 -6.67 16.04 -29.10
C PHE A 40 -7.91 15.16 -29.20
N THR A 41 -8.02 14.14 -28.34
CA THR A 41 -9.20 13.29 -28.23
C THR A 41 -9.39 12.74 -26.82
N LEU A 42 -10.65 12.59 -26.40
CA LEU A 42 -11.05 11.87 -25.19
C LEU A 42 -11.49 10.42 -25.47
N ARG A 43 -11.41 9.99 -26.74
CA ARG A 43 -11.86 8.67 -27.16
C ARG A 43 -11.17 7.53 -26.44
N GLN A 44 -9.89 7.71 -26.05
CA GLN A 44 -9.12 6.69 -25.34
C GLN A 44 -9.70 6.42 -23.95
N TYR A 45 -10.15 7.46 -23.26
CA TYR A 45 -10.84 7.33 -21.97
C TYR A 45 -12.23 6.68 -22.14
N ALA A 46 -12.98 7.07 -23.17
CA ALA A 46 -14.26 6.42 -23.47
C ALA A 46 -14.08 4.93 -23.78
N ASN A 47 -13.05 4.55 -24.52
CA ASN A 47 -12.70 3.16 -24.80
C ASN A 47 -12.27 2.41 -23.54
N LEU A 48 -11.50 3.05 -22.66
CA LEU A 48 -11.07 2.49 -21.38
C LEU A 48 -12.28 2.13 -20.50
N PHE A 49 -13.23 3.04 -20.32
CA PHE A 49 -14.42 2.80 -19.49
C PHE A 49 -15.42 1.82 -20.11
N ARG A 50 -15.33 1.55 -21.41
CA ARG A 50 -16.10 0.51 -22.09
C ARG A 50 -15.44 -0.86 -22.08
N ASP A 51 -14.17 -0.92 -21.71
CA ASP A 51 -13.41 -2.17 -21.65
C ASP A 51 -13.72 -2.92 -20.36
N GLY A 52 -14.66 -3.86 -20.42
CA GLY A 52 -15.06 -4.68 -19.27
C GLY A 52 -13.92 -5.49 -18.67
N THR A 53 -12.91 -5.85 -19.46
CA THR A 53 -11.74 -6.59 -18.97
C THR A 53 -10.90 -5.70 -18.05
N LEU A 54 -10.56 -4.48 -18.48
CA LEU A 54 -9.78 -3.52 -17.69
C LEU A 54 -10.49 -3.14 -16.39
N LEU A 55 -11.81 -2.92 -16.45
CA LEU A 55 -12.61 -2.64 -15.26
C LEU A 55 -12.63 -3.83 -14.28
N THR A 56 -12.66 -5.06 -14.79
CA THR A 56 -12.58 -6.25 -13.94
C THR A 56 -11.21 -6.38 -13.27
N LEU A 57 -10.12 -6.13 -13.98
CA LEU A 57 -8.76 -6.14 -13.44
C LEU A 57 -8.58 -5.05 -12.37
N LEU A 58 -9.08 -3.84 -12.62
CA LEU A 58 -9.08 -2.76 -11.63
C LEU A 58 -9.85 -3.16 -10.37
N ARG A 59 -11.07 -3.69 -10.54
CA ARG A 59 -11.88 -4.21 -9.43
C ARG A 59 -11.13 -5.27 -8.63
N ASN A 60 -10.48 -6.21 -9.30
CA ASN A 60 -9.70 -7.27 -8.65
C ASN A 60 -8.57 -6.68 -7.79
N SER A 61 -7.79 -5.72 -8.34
CA SER A 61 -6.72 -5.05 -7.59
C SER A 61 -7.26 -4.32 -6.36
N VAL A 62 -8.36 -3.58 -6.51
CA VAL A 62 -8.96 -2.85 -5.39
C VAL A 62 -9.50 -3.79 -4.32
N ILE A 63 -10.14 -4.91 -4.71
CA ILE A 63 -10.64 -5.90 -3.74
C ILE A 63 -9.49 -6.52 -2.95
N ILE A 64 -8.42 -6.95 -3.62
CA ILE A 64 -7.25 -7.52 -2.93
C ILE A 64 -6.62 -6.47 -2.01
N ALA A 65 -6.38 -5.26 -2.49
CA ALA A 65 -5.79 -4.20 -1.70
C ALA A 65 -6.61 -3.86 -0.45
N LEU A 66 -7.93 -3.74 -0.58
CA LEU A 66 -8.82 -3.47 0.55
C LEU A 66 -8.86 -4.64 1.57
N LEU A 67 -8.98 -5.88 1.09
CA LEU A 67 -9.03 -7.04 1.98
C LEU A 67 -7.69 -7.29 2.67
N ALA A 68 -6.58 -7.22 1.92
CA ALA A 68 -5.25 -7.35 2.49
C ALA A 68 -4.98 -6.25 3.52
N THR A 69 -5.29 -5.00 3.20
CA THR A 69 -5.15 -3.87 4.12
C THR A 69 -5.97 -4.06 5.39
N LEU A 70 -7.24 -4.44 5.28
CA LEU A 70 -8.10 -4.64 6.43
C LEU A 70 -7.55 -5.71 7.37
N ILE A 71 -7.19 -6.87 6.81
CA ILE A 71 -6.68 -8.00 7.58
C ILE A 71 -5.30 -7.69 8.16
N SER A 72 -4.37 -7.16 7.34
CA SER A 72 -3.02 -6.81 7.80
C SER A 72 -3.03 -5.69 8.85
N THR A 73 -3.95 -4.73 8.76
CA THR A 73 -4.11 -3.67 9.77
C THR A 73 -4.54 -4.24 11.11
N VAL A 74 -5.53 -5.12 11.12
CA VAL A 74 -5.98 -5.76 12.38
C VAL A 74 -4.88 -6.63 12.96
N VAL A 75 -4.38 -7.58 12.17
CA VAL A 75 -3.35 -8.53 12.63
C VAL A 75 -2.04 -7.82 12.97
N GLY A 76 -1.60 -6.88 12.14
CA GLY A 76 -0.38 -6.11 12.36
C GLY A 76 -0.44 -5.20 13.58
N THR A 77 -1.61 -4.60 13.86
CA THR A 77 -1.83 -3.82 15.10
C THR A 77 -1.77 -4.74 16.32
N MET A 78 -2.43 -5.89 16.29
CA MET A 78 -2.35 -6.88 17.39
C MET A 78 -0.92 -7.39 17.58
N ALA A 79 -0.21 -7.67 16.49
CA ALA A 79 1.19 -8.07 16.52
C ALA A 79 2.07 -6.96 17.13
N ALA A 80 1.90 -5.71 16.74
CA ALA A 80 2.63 -4.56 17.29
C ALA A 80 2.43 -4.43 18.81
N VAL A 81 1.18 -4.57 19.28
CA VAL A 81 0.86 -4.55 20.73
C VAL A 81 1.53 -5.72 21.45
N GLY A 82 1.45 -6.94 20.88
CA GLY A 82 2.12 -8.11 21.43
C GLY A 82 3.64 -7.94 21.50
N ILE A 83 4.27 -7.44 20.43
CA ILE A 83 5.72 -7.17 20.38
C ILE A 83 6.08 -6.07 21.41
N HIS A 84 5.23 -5.04 21.56
CA HIS A 84 5.47 -3.97 22.53
C HIS A 84 5.54 -4.48 23.97
N SER A 85 4.75 -5.47 24.33
CA SER A 85 4.74 -6.09 25.68
C SER A 85 5.90 -7.06 25.93
N MET A 86 6.67 -7.44 24.91
CA MET A 86 7.80 -8.37 25.05
C MET A 86 8.99 -7.72 25.76
N LYS A 87 9.81 -8.55 26.44
CA LYS A 87 11.09 -8.14 27.06
C LYS A 87 12.12 -7.74 25.99
N GLY A 88 13.01 -6.80 26.32
CA GLY A 88 13.89 -6.09 25.39
C GLY A 88 14.61 -6.96 24.33
N ARG A 89 15.27 -8.06 24.74
CA ARG A 89 15.99 -8.94 23.80
C ARG A 89 15.06 -9.67 22.82
N LEU A 90 13.94 -10.21 23.32
CA LEU A 90 12.96 -10.91 22.49
C LEU A 90 12.27 -9.94 21.52
N ARG A 91 11.90 -8.77 22.02
CA ARG A 91 11.35 -7.69 21.20
C ARG A 91 12.29 -7.30 20.06
N SER A 92 13.59 -7.10 20.36
CA SER A 92 14.59 -6.78 19.34
C SER A 92 14.71 -7.87 18.28
N ALA A 93 14.77 -9.13 18.70
CA ALA A 93 14.86 -10.27 17.78
C ALA A 93 13.62 -10.38 16.88
N VAL A 94 12.41 -10.26 17.43
CA VAL A 94 11.17 -10.31 16.67
C VAL A 94 11.09 -9.13 15.70
N MET A 95 11.43 -7.91 16.12
CA MET A 95 11.47 -6.74 15.23
C MET A 95 12.47 -6.90 14.10
N THR A 96 13.66 -7.48 14.36
CA THR A 96 14.63 -7.77 13.31
C THR A 96 14.06 -8.76 12.29
N ILE A 97 13.42 -9.83 12.73
CA ILE A 97 12.78 -10.82 11.85
C ILE A 97 11.64 -10.17 11.03
N THR A 98 10.83 -9.31 11.66
CA THR A 98 9.75 -8.58 10.99
C THR A 98 10.27 -7.68 9.88
N ASN A 99 11.47 -7.14 10.01
CA ASN A 99 12.07 -6.26 9.00
C ASN A 99 12.73 -7.00 7.84
N ILE A 100 13.02 -8.31 7.96
CA ILE A 100 13.68 -9.10 6.90
C ILE A 100 12.91 -9.03 5.57
N PRO A 101 11.57 -9.23 5.52
CA PRO A 101 10.84 -9.18 4.26
C PRO A 101 10.95 -7.83 3.53
N MET A 102 11.06 -6.72 4.28
CA MET A 102 11.16 -5.38 3.69
C MET A 102 12.53 -5.08 3.06
N THR A 103 13.57 -5.77 3.52
CA THR A 103 14.94 -5.61 2.98
C THR A 103 15.25 -6.63 1.89
N ASN A 104 14.42 -7.67 1.78
CA ASN A 104 14.57 -8.70 0.77
C ASN A 104 13.98 -8.21 -0.56
N PRO A 105 14.63 -8.47 -1.72
CA PRO A 105 14.02 -8.14 -3.01
C PRO A 105 12.67 -8.83 -3.21
N ASP A 106 11.66 -8.08 -3.66
CA ASP A 106 10.28 -8.57 -3.82
C ASP A 106 10.19 -9.81 -4.70
N ILE A 107 11.06 -9.91 -5.70
CA ILE A 107 11.12 -11.09 -6.58
C ILE A 107 11.48 -12.37 -5.81
N VAL A 108 12.38 -12.29 -4.81
CA VAL A 108 12.76 -13.44 -3.98
C VAL A 108 11.59 -13.83 -3.08
N THR A 109 10.91 -12.86 -2.49
CA THR A 109 9.71 -13.08 -1.67
C THR A 109 8.59 -13.68 -2.51
N GLY A 110 8.33 -13.15 -3.71
CA GLY A 110 7.30 -13.67 -4.62
C GLY A 110 7.55 -15.11 -5.06
N VAL A 111 8.80 -15.43 -5.45
CA VAL A 111 9.19 -16.80 -5.82
C VAL A 111 9.08 -17.75 -4.63
N ALA A 112 9.54 -17.34 -3.44
CA ALA A 112 9.47 -18.17 -2.23
C ALA A 112 8.01 -18.49 -1.85
N LEU A 113 7.12 -17.50 -1.92
CA LEU A 113 5.68 -17.69 -1.69
C LEU A 113 5.04 -18.61 -2.74
N ALA A 114 5.39 -18.44 -4.03
CA ALA A 114 4.90 -19.31 -5.10
C ALA A 114 5.30 -20.77 -4.87
N LEU A 115 6.57 -21.02 -4.49
CA LEU A 115 7.06 -22.37 -4.15
C LEU A 115 6.37 -22.93 -2.92
N LEU A 116 6.16 -22.11 -1.88
CA LEU A 116 5.43 -22.51 -0.68
C LEU A 116 3.99 -22.92 -1.01
N PHE A 117 3.29 -22.15 -1.83
CA PHE A 117 1.93 -22.46 -2.26
C PHE A 117 1.89 -23.69 -3.16
N ALA A 118 2.84 -23.86 -4.07
CA ALA A 118 2.95 -25.07 -4.90
C ALA A 118 3.17 -26.32 -4.02
N PHE A 119 4.05 -26.24 -3.04
CA PHE A 119 4.26 -27.31 -2.09
C PHE A 119 2.99 -27.62 -1.28
N ALA A 120 2.32 -26.59 -0.75
CA ALA A 120 1.05 -26.75 -0.03
C ALA A 120 -0.02 -27.43 -0.92
N GLY A 121 -0.07 -27.07 -2.20
CA GLY A 121 -0.97 -27.71 -3.17
C GLY A 121 -0.69 -29.20 -3.37
N THR A 122 0.56 -29.56 -3.45
CA THR A 122 0.97 -30.97 -3.55
C THR A 122 0.53 -31.76 -2.31
N VAL A 123 0.74 -31.20 -1.11
CA VAL A 123 0.31 -31.82 0.15
C VAL A 123 -1.21 -31.94 0.24
N LEU A 124 -1.94 -30.90 -0.17
CA LEU A 124 -3.41 -30.84 -0.16
C LEU A 124 -4.06 -31.57 -1.34
N LYS A 125 -3.24 -32.12 -2.27
CA LYS A 125 -3.70 -32.79 -3.50
C LYS A 125 -4.65 -31.93 -4.35
N THR A 126 -4.38 -30.63 -4.44
CA THR A 126 -5.20 -29.67 -5.19
C THR A 126 -4.49 -29.27 -6.47
N ASN A 127 -5.15 -29.41 -7.63
CA ASN A 127 -4.55 -29.17 -8.94
C ASN A 127 -4.38 -27.68 -9.32
N SER A 128 -5.08 -26.77 -8.63
CA SER A 128 -5.00 -25.32 -8.89
C SER A 128 -4.94 -24.59 -7.56
N VAL A 129 -3.73 -24.31 -7.10
CA VAL A 129 -3.49 -23.65 -5.81
C VAL A 129 -3.44 -22.14 -5.96
N LEU A 130 -2.82 -21.66 -7.07
CA LEU A 130 -2.62 -20.24 -7.30
C LEU A 130 -3.92 -19.54 -7.74
N GLY A 131 -4.23 -18.41 -7.14
CA GLY A 131 -5.43 -17.63 -7.43
C GLY A 131 -5.71 -16.57 -6.35
N PHE A 132 -6.98 -16.28 -6.13
CA PHE A 132 -7.41 -15.25 -5.19
C PHE A 132 -6.86 -15.43 -3.76
N TRP A 133 -6.93 -16.65 -3.20
CA TRP A 133 -6.52 -16.89 -1.82
C TRP A 133 -5.00 -16.80 -1.61
N THR A 134 -4.22 -17.34 -2.55
CA THR A 134 -2.75 -17.25 -2.49
C THR A 134 -2.29 -15.81 -2.66
N LEU A 135 -2.94 -15.06 -3.55
CA LEU A 135 -2.69 -13.64 -3.73
C LEU A 135 -3.03 -12.85 -2.46
N LEU A 136 -4.20 -13.09 -1.86
CA LEU A 136 -4.61 -12.42 -0.64
C LEU A 136 -3.65 -12.69 0.53
N ILE A 137 -3.28 -13.97 0.74
CA ILE A 137 -2.33 -14.35 1.81
C ILE A 137 -0.96 -13.72 1.57
N ALA A 138 -0.49 -13.69 0.33
CA ALA A 138 0.79 -13.09 -0.02
C ALA A 138 0.80 -11.58 0.30
N HIS A 139 -0.25 -10.86 -0.09
CA HIS A 139 -0.40 -9.43 0.20
C HIS A 139 -0.50 -9.16 1.71
N ILE A 140 -1.29 -9.94 2.46
CA ILE A 140 -1.34 -9.82 3.93
C ILE A 140 0.04 -10.00 4.54
N THR A 141 0.78 -11.03 4.11
CA THR A 141 2.13 -11.33 4.63
C THR A 141 3.10 -10.19 4.35
N PHE A 142 3.02 -9.61 3.15
CA PHE A 142 3.85 -8.50 2.71
C PHE A 142 3.50 -7.19 3.44
N ASP A 143 2.22 -6.92 3.68
CA ASP A 143 1.72 -5.71 4.32
C ASP A 143 1.97 -5.66 5.83
N LEU A 144 2.02 -6.82 6.51
CA LEU A 144 2.16 -6.91 7.96
C LEU A 144 3.33 -6.11 8.55
N PRO A 145 4.57 -6.18 8.03
CA PRO A 145 5.69 -5.39 8.52
C PRO A 145 5.43 -3.89 8.46
N TYR A 146 4.81 -3.40 7.38
CA TYR A 146 4.52 -1.98 7.22
C TYR A 146 3.54 -1.47 8.26
N VAL A 147 2.51 -2.25 8.58
CA VAL A 147 1.56 -1.90 9.65
C VAL A 147 2.27 -1.89 11.01
N ILE A 148 3.03 -2.93 11.34
CA ILE A 148 3.76 -3.04 12.61
C ILE A 148 4.69 -1.85 12.81
N LEU A 149 5.45 -1.47 11.77
CA LEU A 149 6.40 -0.37 11.85
C LEU A 149 5.76 1.02 11.97
N ASN A 150 4.53 1.18 11.48
CA ASN A 150 3.78 2.43 11.66
C ASN A 150 3.10 2.53 13.03
N VAL A 151 2.64 1.40 13.59
CA VAL A 151 1.97 1.35 14.90
C VAL A 151 2.98 1.38 16.06
N MET A 152 4.11 0.68 15.93
CA MET A 152 5.10 0.53 17.00
C MET A 152 5.62 1.85 17.58
N PRO A 153 5.98 2.88 16.79
CA PRO A 153 6.42 4.17 17.35
C PRO A 153 5.34 4.87 18.18
N LYS A 154 4.06 4.69 17.83
CA LYS A 154 2.95 5.29 18.58
C LYS A 154 2.75 4.59 19.92
N LEU A 155 2.89 3.27 19.98
CA LEU A 155 2.91 2.51 21.22
C LEU A 155 4.08 2.92 22.13
N GLN A 156 5.25 3.19 21.56
CA GLN A 156 6.43 3.62 22.32
C GLN A 156 6.34 5.05 22.85
N GLN A 157 5.61 5.92 22.16
CA GLN A 157 5.40 7.32 22.54
C GLN A 157 4.20 7.51 23.49
N MET A 158 3.38 6.48 23.66
CA MET A 158 2.22 6.51 24.54
C MET A 158 2.67 6.58 26.00
N ASP A 159 2.02 7.44 26.76
CA ASP A 159 2.24 7.54 28.21
C ASP A 159 1.70 6.28 28.91
N LYS A 160 2.55 5.64 29.69
CA LYS A 160 2.20 4.41 30.43
C LYS A 160 1.15 4.66 31.50
N ASP A 161 1.15 5.84 32.08
CA ASP A 161 0.22 6.22 33.15
C ASP A 161 -1.24 6.29 32.66
N LEU A 162 -1.47 6.45 31.34
CA LEU A 162 -2.83 6.44 30.77
C LEU A 162 -3.55 5.10 30.94
N VAL A 163 -2.81 3.98 30.84
CA VAL A 163 -3.37 2.63 31.03
C VAL A 163 -3.68 2.40 32.50
N GLU A 164 -2.74 2.79 33.41
CA GLU A 164 -2.91 2.66 34.84
C GLU A 164 -4.08 3.52 35.35
N ALA A 165 -4.17 4.79 34.93
CA ALA A 165 -5.27 5.67 35.26
C ALA A 165 -6.64 5.12 34.79
N ALA A 166 -6.71 4.50 33.62
CA ALA A 166 -7.93 3.87 33.14
C ALA A 166 -8.35 2.67 34.02
N LEU A 167 -7.39 1.87 34.47
CA LEU A 167 -7.65 0.75 35.39
C LEU A 167 -8.11 1.25 36.76
N ASP A 168 -7.49 2.29 37.29
CA ASP A 168 -7.87 2.93 38.57
C ASP A 168 -9.30 3.53 38.54
N LEU A 169 -9.72 3.99 37.34
CA LEU A 169 -11.10 4.46 37.11
C LEU A 169 -12.10 3.30 36.91
N GLY A 170 -11.68 2.04 37.12
CA GLY A 170 -12.56 0.86 37.07
C GLY A 170 -12.74 0.27 35.67
N CYS A 171 -11.94 0.66 34.69
CA CYS A 171 -11.95 -0.02 33.39
C CYS A 171 -11.36 -1.43 33.51
N THR A 172 -11.97 -2.40 32.82
CA THR A 172 -11.31 -3.70 32.62
C THR A 172 -10.10 -3.57 31.68
N PRO A 173 -9.11 -4.50 31.70
CA PRO A 173 -7.99 -4.46 30.79
C PRO A 173 -8.39 -4.37 29.31
N PHE A 174 -9.47 -5.03 28.91
CA PHE A 174 -10.01 -4.97 27.56
C PHE A 174 -10.62 -3.60 27.25
N GLN A 175 -11.29 -2.98 28.22
CA GLN A 175 -11.84 -1.62 28.05
C GLN A 175 -10.72 -0.57 28.01
N SER A 176 -9.67 -0.70 28.83
CA SER A 176 -8.50 0.17 28.75
C SER A 176 -7.82 0.05 27.39
N PHE A 177 -7.64 -1.16 26.88
CA PHE A 177 -7.08 -1.37 25.53
C PHE A 177 -7.93 -0.72 24.44
N THR A 178 -9.24 -0.97 24.42
CA THR A 178 -10.12 -0.50 23.33
C THR A 178 -10.40 1.01 23.40
N LYS A 179 -10.56 1.57 24.61
CA LYS A 179 -10.93 2.97 24.77
C LYS A 179 -9.72 3.92 24.86
N VAL A 180 -8.59 3.45 25.40
CA VAL A 180 -7.40 4.28 25.62
C VAL A 180 -6.30 3.93 24.60
N VAL A 181 -5.79 2.69 24.62
CA VAL A 181 -4.64 2.32 23.79
C VAL A 181 -4.94 2.48 22.31
N ILE A 182 -6.03 1.87 21.80
CA ILE A 182 -6.39 1.98 20.38
C ILE A 182 -6.57 3.44 19.97
N HIS A 183 -7.18 4.26 20.83
CA HIS A 183 -7.40 5.68 20.53
C HIS A 183 -6.09 6.46 20.42
N GLU A 184 -5.13 6.16 21.32
CA GLU A 184 -3.81 6.79 21.30
C GLU A 184 -2.97 6.39 20.09
N ILE A 185 -3.02 5.13 19.68
CA ILE A 185 -2.24 4.63 18.54
C ILE A 185 -2.96 4.78 17.20
N MET A 186 -4.20 5.27 17.17
CA MET A 186 -5.02 5.41 15.96
C MET A 186 -4.28 6.08 14.77
N PRO A 187 -3.49 7.16 14.96
CA PRO A 187 -2.72 7.73 13.84
C PRO A 187 -1.71 6.76 13.24
N GLY A 188 -1.11 5.91 14.08
CA GLY A 188 -0.20 4.85 13.60
C GLY A 188 -0.96 3.76 12.84
N ILE A 189 -2.15 3.37 13.32
CA ILE A 189 -3.01 2.40 12.63
C ILE A 189 -3.43 2.93 11.26
N ILE A 190 -3.90 4.18 11.20
CA ILE A 190 -4.30 4.81 9.93
C ILE A 190 -3.10 4.90 8.98
N SER A 191 -1.94 5.36 9.45
CA SER A 191 -0.73 5.44 8.61
C SER A 191 -0.30 4.07 8.09
N GLY A 192 -0.34 3.03 8.96
CA GLY A 192 -0.03 1.66 8.58
C GLY A 192 -1.01 1.09 7.55
N ALA A 193 -2.32 1.32 7.76
CA ALA A 193 -3.35 0.90 6.82
C ALA A 193 -3.20 1.57 5.45
N LEU A 194 -2.92 2.87 5.44
CA LEU A 194 -2.72 3.61 4.19
C LEU A 194 -1.46 3.13 3.44
N MET A 195 -0.39 2.84 4.17
CA MET A 195 0.84 2.28 3.58
C MET A 195 0.57 0.88 3.01
N ALA A 196 -0.07 -0.01 3.76
CA ALA A 196 -0.47 -1.33 3.30
C ALA A 196 -1.35 -1.26 2.05
N PHE A 197 -2.36 -0.38 2.04
CA PHE A 197 -3.23 -0.19 0.87
C PHE A 197 -2.46 0.24 -0.37
N THR A 198 -1.55 1.20 -0.23
CA THR A 198 -0.75 1.69 -1.36
C THR A 198 0.17 0.60 -1.89
N MET A 199 0.89 -0.11 -0.99
CA MET A 199 1.79 -1.19 -1.36
C MET A 199 1.06 -2.36 -2.02
N SER A 200 -0.13 -2.71 -1.53
CA SER A 200 -0.94 -3.78 -2.10
C SER A 200 -1.60 -3.40 -3.43
N LEU A 201 -1.93 -2.11 -3.65
CA LEU A 201 -2.61 -1.66 -4.86
C LEU A 201 -1.72 -1.69 -6.10
N ASP A 202 -0.45 -1.31 -5.96
CA ASP A 202 0.51 -1.20 -7.06
C ASP A 202 1.49 -2.39 -7.14
N ASP A 203 1.33 -3.40 -6.26
CA ASP A 203 2.19 -4.58 -6.32
C ASP A 203 2.02 -5.33 -7.64
N PHE A 204 3.14 -5.44 -8.33
CA PHE A 204 3.27 -6.25 -9.52
C PHE A 204 4.07 -7.52 -9.24
N VAL A 205 5.15 -7.41 -8.47
CA VAL A 205 6.18 -8.46 -8.41
C VAL A 205 5.66 -9.70 -7.70
N ILE A 206 5.14 -9.55 -6.50
CA ILE A 206 4.59 -10.66 -5.71
C ILE A 206 3.36 -11.22 -6.42
N SER A 207 2.45 -10.32 -6.86
CA SER A 207 1.25 -10.70 -7.60
C SER A 207 1.55 -11.56 -8.83
N TYR A 208 2.59 -11.23 -9.60
CA TYR A 208 2.96 -11.96 -10.80
C TYR A 208 3.26 -13.46 -10.54
N PHE A 209 3.88 -13.77 -9.41
CA PHE A 209 4.26 -15.14 -9.06
C PHE A 209 3.14 -15.93 -8.39
N VAL A 210 2.18 -15.28 -7.71
CA VAL A 210 1.20 -15.97 -6.86
C VAL A 210 -0.25 -15.88 -7.36
N THR A 211 -0.54 -15.12 -8.42
CA THR A 211 -1.91 -14.86 -8.90
C THR A 211 -2.55 -16.02 -9.65
N GLY A 212 -1.78 -16.86 -10.32
CA GLY A 212 -2.34 -17.91 -11.21
C GLY A 212 -3.05 -17.32 -12.44
N SER A 213 -3.81 -18.16 -13.15
CA SER A 213 -4.52 -17.76 -14.38
C SER A 213 -5.95 -17.27 -14.15
N SER A 214 -6.54 -17.59 -13.00
CA SER A 214 -7.97 -17.37 -12.73
C SER A 214 -8.31 -16.00 -12.14
N PHE A 215 -7.34 -15.35 -11.47
CA PHE A 215 -7.56 -14.07 -10.81
C PHE A 215 -6.34 -13.17 -11.01
N ILE A 216 -6.39 -12.31 -12.03
CA ILE A 216 -5.30 -11.41 -12.42
C ILE A 216 -5.59 -10.00 -11.90
N THR A 217 -4.54 -9.31 -11.42
CA THR A 217 -4.58 -7.91 -11.00
C THR A 217 -4.17 -6.98 -12.13
N LEU A 218 -4.54 -5.71 -12.02
CA LEU A 218 -4.24 -4.71 -13.04
C LEU A 218 -2.73 -4.48 -13.23
N PRO A 219 -1.88 -4.38 -12.18
CA PRO A 219 -0.42 -4.25 -12.36
C PRO A 219 0.20 -5.42 -13.15
N VAL A 220 -0.25 -6.64 -12.92
CA VAL A 220 0.22 -7.82 -13.66
C VAL A 220 -0.15 -7.74 -15.14
N GLU A 221 -1.37 -7.33 -15.45
CA GLU A 221 -1.80 -7.18 -16.83
C GLU A 221 -1.12 -6.00 -17.53
N ILE A 222 -0.89 -4.89 -16.82
CA ILE A 222 -0.08 -3.77 -17.33
C ILE A 222 1.28 -4.25 -17.80
N TYR A 223 1.96 -5.08 -17.02
CA TYR A 223 3.24 -5.68 -17.42
C TYR A 223 3.09 -6.56 -18.66
N ASN A 224 2.01 -7.34 -18.78
CA ASN A 224 1.75 -8.12 -19.97
C ASN A 224 1.57 -7.25 -21.23
N TYR A 225 0.95 -6.07 -21.08
CA TYR A 225 0.83 -5.09 -22.17
C TYR A 225 2.18 -4.51 -22.61
N THR A 226 3.17 -4.38 -21.71
CA THR A 226 4.52 -3.88 -22.12
C THR A 226 5.26 -4.82 -23.04
N LYS A 227 4.90 -6.12 -23.07
CA LYS A 227 5.47 -7.14 -23.97
C LYS A 227 4.90 -7.08 -25.39
N LYS A 228 3.88 -6.28 -25.64
CA LYS A 228 3.17 -6.11 -26.92
C LYS A 228 3.18 -4.65 -27.34
N PRO A 229 2.93 -4.31 -28.62
CA PRO A 229 2.71 -2.92 -29.01
C PRO A 229 1.62 -2.28 -28.17
N ILE A 230 1.95 -1.20 -27.46
CA ILE A 230 1.05 -0.57 -26.50
C ILE A 230 -0.08 0.13 -27.23
N GLN A 231 -1.31 -0.22 -26.90
CA GLN A 231 -2.50 0.42 -27.46
C GLN A 231 -2.73 1.80 -26.81
N PRO A 232 -3.21 2.82 -27.53
CA PRO A 232 -3.41 4.18 -27.00
C PRO A 232 -4.31 4.25 -25.74
N LYS A 233 -5.30 3.34 -25.60
CA LYS A 233 -6.13 3.24 -24.38
C LYS A 233 -5.33 2.94 -23.11
N ILE A 234 -4.14 2.30 -23.26
CA ILE A 234 -3.27 1.96 -22.11
C ILE A 234 -2.57 3.22 -21.58
N TYR A 235 -2.27 4.23 -22.44
CA TYR A 235 -1.76 5.51 -21.94
C TYR A 235 -2.81 6.25 -21.10
N ALA A 236 -4.10 6.17 -21.50
CA ALA A 236 -5.20 6.69 -20.69
C ALA A 236 -5.32 5.95 -19.33
N LEU A 237 -5.13 4.64 -19.33
CA LEU A 237 -5.10 3.83 -18.11
C LEU A 237 -3.96 4.26 -17.16
N PHE A 238 -2.74 4.38 -17.67
CA PHE A 238 -1.59 4.83 -16.86
C PHE A 238 -1.80 6.23 -16.29
N THR A 239 -2.33 7.13 -17.10
CA THR A 239 -2.63 8.49 -16.65
C THR A 239 -3.69 8.51 -15.57
N LEU A 240 -4.77 7.73 -15.72
CA LEU A 240 -5.82 7.61 -14.72
C LEU A 240 -5.27 7.03 -13.41
N MET A 241 -4.50 5.95 -13.48
CA MET A 241 -3.88 5.34 -12.30
C MET A 241 -2.95 6.32 -11.60
N PHE A 242 -2.11 7.03 -12.34
CA PHE A 242 -1.23 8.06 -11.77
C PHE A 242 -2.03 9.14 -11.02
N ILE A 243 -3.12 9.64 -11.62
CA ILE A 243 -3.99 10.63 -10.98
C ILE A 243 -4.64 10.06 -9.72
N VAL A 244 -5.15 8.82 -9.76
CA VAL A 244 -5.77 8.17 -8.61
C VAL A 244 -4.78 8.01 -7.46
N ILE A 245 -3.57 7.50 -7.73
CA ILE A 245 -2.51 7.34 -6.72
C ILE A 245 -2.11 8.70 -6.15
N LEU A 246 -1.93 9.71 -7.00
CA LEU A 246 -1.58 11.07 -6.57
C LEU A 246 -2.66 11.67 -5.66
N VAL A 247 -3.94 11.54 -6.03
CA VAL A 247 -5.07 12.00 -5.21
C VAL A 247 -5.10 11.25 -3.89
N LEU A 248 -4.93 9.93 -3.88
CA LEU A 248 -4.84 9.14 -2.67
C LEU A 248 -3.69 9.61 -1.76
N MET A 249 -2.49 9.80 -2.30
CA MET A 249 -1.35 10.32 -1.54
C MET A 249 -1.63 11.70 -0.93
N VAL A 250 -2.24 12.62 -1.71
CA VAL A 250 -2.60 13.95 -1.20
C VAL A 250 -3.62 13.84 -0.08
N VAL A 251 -4.67 13.05 -0.26
CA VAL A 251 -5.70 12.82 0.77
C VAL A 251 -5.08 12.22 2.03
N MET A 252 -4.21 11.23 1.88
CA MET A 252 -3.48 10.60 2.99
C MET A 252 -2.65 11.61 3.77
N ASN A 253 -1.84 12.42 3.08
CA ASN A 253 -1.01 13.45 3.71
C ASN A 253 -1.87 14.50 4.45
N LEU A 254 -2.99 14.91 3.86
CA LEU A 254 -3.90 15.85 4.51
C LEU A 254 -4.56 15.26 5.77
N LEU A 255 -4.95 13.98 5.73
CA LEU A 255 -5.52 13.29 6.90
C LEU A 255 -4.48 13.14 8.02
N GLN A 256 -3.25 12.78 7.71
CA GLN A 256 -2.16 12.70 8.67
C GLN A 256 -1.84 14.06 9.30
N ALA A 257 -1.69 15.10 8.48
CA ALA A 257 -1.42 16.46 8.96
C ALA A 257 -2.54 16.99 9.86
N LYS A 258 -3.81 16.69 9.55
CA LYS A 258 -4.96 17.06 10.38
C LYS A 258 -4.94 16.33 11.72
N SER A 259 -4.60 15.04 11.73
CA SER A 259 -4.49 14.24 12.95
C SER A 259 -3.39 14.77 13.89
N GLU A 260 -2.23 15.15 13.35
CA GLU A 260 -1.13 15.72 14.14
C GLU A 260 -1.47 17.10 14.69
N LYS A 261 -2.12 17.97 13.90
CA LYS A 261 -2.52 19.31 14.33
C LYS A 261 -3.52 19.27 15.47
N ASN A 262 -4.49 18.38 15.44
CA ASN A 262 -5.48 18.21 16.50
C ASN A 262 -4.85 17.75 17.83
N ARG A 263 -3.73 17.04 17.82
CA ARG A 263 -3.00 16.63 19.02
C ARG A 263 -2.13 17.72 19.64
N GLN A 264 -1.67 18.67 18.85
CA GLN A 264 -0.83 19.77 19.36
C GLN A 264 -1.63 20.89 20.03
N GLN A 265 -2.92 21.04 19.72
CA GLN A 265 -3.77 22.10 20.31
C GLN A 265 -4.08 21.93 21.82
N PRO A 266 -4.33 20.75 22.41
CA PRO A 266 -4.61 20.66 23.84
C PRO A 266 -3.40 20.94 24.74
N ARG A 267 -2.15 20.85 24.25
CA ARG A 267 -0.95 21.15 25.05
C ARG A 267 -0.67 22.65 25.21
N ARG A 268 -1.16 23.52 24.31
CA ARG A 268 -0.97 24.98 24.40
C ARG A 268 -2.00 25.71 25.27
N ALA A 269 -3.09 25.09 25.62
CA ALA A 269 -4.17 25.66 26.42
C ALA A 269 -4.04 25.37 27.94
N ARG A 270 -2.95 24.73 28.37
CA ARG A 270 -2.71 24.36 29.79
C ARG A 270 -1.41 24.93 30.37
N VAL A 271 -0.85 25.98 29.77
CA VAL A 271 0.28 26.74 30.34
C VAL A 271 -0.19 28.14 30.69
#